data_56654b18a5c45cb2f57fa54693506cd8
#
_entry.id   56654b18a5c45cb2f57fa54693506cd8
#
_cell.length_a   1.000
_cell.length_b   1.000
_cell.length_c   1.000
_cell.angle_alpha   90.00
_cell.angle_beta   90.00
_cell.angle_gamma   90.00
#
_symmetry.space_group_name_H-M   'P 1'
#
loop_
_entity.id
_entity.type
_entity.pdbx_description
1 polymer ?
#
loop_
_entity_poly.entity_id
_entity_poly.type
_entity_poly.pdbx_seq_one_letter_code
_entity_poly.pdbx_strand_id
1 'polypeptide(L)'
;SSAASDVYKRQVSDAAQLTGTVTSCIFKGVHYEMLVQTREGYELMVQDYHAFEAGREVGLLVKPFDIHVMKKERTCNTFEGKLVDETHVDFLGCNFECLPVQGIEPGSAVQVEVDFQHVILEDNEEDGRLTGEVKFILYKGNNYHLTVFTDWDEDIFVDTNDVWDDGDRVGITIAPQNIRIVQSLNKEGSAQ
;
A
#
# COMPACT_ATOMS: atom_id res chain seq x y z
N SER A 1 -43.68 19.17 -30.24
CA SER A 1 -42.94 20.02 -29.35
C SER A 1 -41.99 19.19 -28.50
N SER A 2 -40.94 18.73 -29.09
CA SER A 2 -39.92 17.88 -28.46
C SER A 2 -38.55 18.30 -28.94
N ALA A 3 -38.14 19.47 -28.58
CA ALA A 3 -36.83 20.01 -28.97
C ALA A 3 -35.95 20.49 -27.81
N ALA A 4 -36.29 20.14 -26.56
CA ALA A 4 -35.56 20.60 -25.37
C ALA A 4 -34.80 19.49 -24.63
N SER A 5 -34.85 18.26 -25.11
CA SER A 5 -34.15 17.13 -24.41
C SER A 5 -32.84 16.68 -25.09
N ASP A 6 -32.44 17.27 -26.19
CA ASP A 6 -31.31 16.81 -27.01
C ASP A 6 -30.01 17.60 -26.86
N VAL A 7 -29.95 18.58 -25.94
CA VAL A 7 -28.77 19.46 -25.82
C VAL A 7 -27.73 18.98 -24.81
N TYR A 8 -27.96 17.92 -24.07
CA TYR A 8 -27.03 17.43 -23.02
C TYR A 8 -26.48 16.00 -23.21
N LYS A 9 -26.54 15.46 -24.42
CA LYS A 9 -25.59 14.42 -24.80
C LYS A 9 -24.26 15.10 -25.17
N ARG A 10 -23.54 15.61 -24.16
CA ARG A 10 -22.13 15.88 -24.39
C ARG A 10 -21.46 14.53 -24.63
N GLN A 11 -21.14 14.29 -25.89
CA GLN A 11 -20.21 13.26 -26.30
C GLN A 11 -18.97 13.37 -25.43
N VAL A 12 -18.40 12.22 -25.05
CA VAL A 12 -17.05 12.18 -24.44
C VAL A 12 -16.18 13.06 -25.31
N SER A 13 -15.64 14.14 -24.75
CA SER A 13 -14.85 15.11 -25.51
C SER A 13 -13.62 14.41 -26.07
N ASP A 14 -13.27 14.70 -27.32
CA ASP A 14 -12.00 14.25 -27.94
C ASP A 14 -10.76 14.71 -27.15
N ALA A 15 -10.93 15.66 -26.24
CA ALA A 15 -9.90 16.13 -25.32
C ALA A 15 -9.77 15.27 -24.04
N ALA A 16 -10.64 14.30 -23.81
CA ALA A 16 -10.57 13.44 -22.63
C ALA A 16 -9.32 12.56 -22.66
N GLN A 17 -8.55 12.58 -21.58
CA GLN A 17 -7.35 11.74 -21.43
C GLN A 17 -7.70 10.31 -21.00
N LEU A 18 -8.77 10.17 -20.21
CA LEU A 18 -9.32 8.90 -19.75
C LEU A 18 -10.82 8.89 -19.93
N THR A 19 -11.40 7.72 -20.08
CA THR A 19 -12.85 7.52 -20.12
C THR A 19 -13.26 6.47 -19.10
N GLY A 20 -14.44 6.66 -18.52
CA GLY A 20 -14.96 5.71 -17.54
C GLY A 20 -16.46 5.87 -17.32
N THR A 21 -17.01 5.01 -16.48
CA THR A 21 -18.41 5.02 -16.09
C THR A 21 -18.56 5.44 -14.65
N VAL A 22 -19.43 6.39 -14.37
CA VAL A 22 -19.76 6.79 -12.99
C VAL A 22 -20.45 5.61 -12.29
N THR A 23 -19.89 5.17 -11.17
CA THR A 23 -20.45 4.10 -10.34
C THR A 23 -21.20 4.63 -9.11
N SER A 24 -20.81 5.80 -8.63
CA SER A 24 -21.43 6.47 -7.48
C SER A 24 -21.33 7.99 -7.63
N CYS A 25 -22.34 8.72 -7.13
CA CYS A 25 -22.34 10.19 -7.09
C CYS A 25 -23.03 10.63 -5.79
N ILE A 26 -22.29 11.32 -4.90
CA ILE A 26 -22.77 11.74 -3.57
C ILE A 26 -22.50 13.22 -3.41
N PHE A 27 -23.52 13.99 -3.00
CA PHE A 27 -23.36 15.41 -2.65
C PHE A 27 -22.72 15.58 -1.28
N LYS A 28 -21.63 16.33 -1.20
CA LYS A 28 -20.86 16.59 0.02
C LYS A 28 -21.10 18.00 0.60
N GLY A 29 -22.21 18.61 0.25
CA GLY A 29 -22.60 19.94 0.76
C GLY A 29 -22.12 21.12 -0.11
N VAL A 30 -21.02 21.01 -0.80
CA VAL A 30 -20.48 22.05 -1.70
C VAL A 30 -20.23 21.51 -3.11
N HIS A 31 -19.81 20.27 -3.23
CA HIS A 31 -19.48 19.57 -4.49
C HIS A 31 -20.03 18.15 -4.46
N TYR A 32 -20.03 17.52 -5.60
CA TYR A 32 -20.31 16.10 -5.74
C TYR A 32 -19.01 15.30 -5.73
N GLU A 33 -19.00 14.21 -4.98
CA GLU A 33 -17.94 13.22 -5.01
C GLU A 33 -18.45 12.01 -5.81
N MET A 34 -17.72 11.66 -6.85
CA MET A 34 -18.10 10.59 -7.76
C MET A 34 -17.01 9.54 -7.82
N LEU A 35 -17.40 8.28 -7.87
CA LEU A 35 -16.52 7.18 -8.21
C LEU A 35 -16.71 6.89 -9.71
N VAL A 36 -15.59 6.81 -10.42
CA VAL A 36 -15.57 6.53 -11.85
C VAL A 36 -14.69 5.32 -12.12
N GLN A 37 -15.29 4.26 -12.66
CA GLN A 37 -14.59 3.07 -13.11
C GLN A 37 -14.08 3.31 -14.52
N THR A 38 -12.76 3.33 -14.72
CA THR A 38 -12.16 3.50 -16.04
C THR A 38 -12.26 2.22 -16.86
N ARG A 39 -12.09 2.32 -18.19
CA ARG A 39 -12.08 1.16 -19.09
C ARG A 39 -10.92 0.21 -18.82
N GLU A 40 -9.81 0.74 -18.29
CA GLU A 40 -8.61 -0.01 -17.90
C GLU A 40 -8.75 -0.71 -16.55
N GLY A 41 -9.90 -0.53 -15.86
CA GLY A 41 -10.19 -1.20 -14.59
C GLY A 41 -9.77 -0.42 -13.34
N TYR A 42 -9.36 0.84 -13.46
CA TYR A 42 -9.06 1.68 -12.30
C TYR A 42 -10.30 2.38 -11.78
N GLU A 43 -10.43 2.48 -10.47
CA GLU A 43 -11.44 3.32 -9.83
C GLU A 43 -10.81 4.67 -9.46
N LEU A 44 -11.43 5.75 -9.89
CA LEU A 44 -11.00 7.11 -9.63
C LEU A 44 -12.07 7.87 -8.85
N MET A 45 -11.65 8.58 -7.81
CA MET A 45 -12.50 9.53 -7.09
C MET A 45 -12.38 10.90 -7.76
N VAL A 46 -13.51 11.45 -8.15
CA VAL A 46 -13.60 12.74 -8.85
C VAL A 46 -14.49 13.68 -8.03
N GLN A 47 -14.05 14.90 -7.85
CA GLN A 47 -14.85 15.98 -7.26
C GLN A 47 -15.21 17.00 -8.33
N ASP A 48 -16.51 17.32 -8.47
CA ASP A 48 -17.01 18.31 -9.42
C ASP A 48 -18.23 19.03 -8.82
N TYR A 49 -18.50 20.22 -9.30
CA TYR A 49 -19.71 20.97 -8.93
C TYR A 49 -20.96 20.49 -9.69
N HIS A 50 -20.80 19.66 -10.71
CA HIS A 50 -21.88 19.06 -11.49
C HIS A 50 -22.04 17.59 -11.13
N ALA A 51 -23.29 17.17 -10.93
CA ALA A 51 -23.63 15.78 -10.73
C ALA A 51 -23.66 15.02 -12.07
N PHE A 52 -23.12 13.82 -12.07
CA PHE A 52 -23.29 12.84 -13.13
C PHE A 52 -23.91 11.58 -12.55
N GLU A 53 -25.00 11.11 -13.16
CA GLU A 53 -25.72 9.94 -12.65
C GLU A 53 -24.88 8.66 -12.79
N ALA A 54 -25.07 7.72 -11.86
CA ALA A 54 -24.48 6.38 -11.95
C ALA A 54 -24.89 5.69 -13.26
N GLY A 55 -23.95 5.00 -13.88
CA GLY A 55 -24.09 4.38 -15.18
C GLY A 55 -23.77 5.31 -16.38
N ARG A 56 -23.53 6.58 -16.14
CA ARG A 56 -23.16 7.53 -17.20
C ARG A 56 -21.69 7.36 -17.59
N GLU A 57 -21.43 7.32 -18.90
CA GLU A 57 -20.07 7.40 -19.43
C GLU A 57 -19.57 8.86 -19.42
N VAL A 58 -18.38 9.07 -18.90
CA VAL A 58 -17.74 10.39 -18.75
C VAL A 58 -16.31 10.37 -19.28
N GLY A 59 -15.88 11.52 -19.79
CA GLY A 59 -14.49 11.78 -20.11
C GLY A 59 -13.83 12.54 -18.98
N LEU A 60 -12.66 12.11 -18.57
CA LEU A 60 -11.85 12.72 -17.52
C LEU A 60 -10.70 13.52 -18.15
N LEU A 61 -10.53 14.75 -17.70
CA LEU A 61 -9.44 15.62 -18.09
C LEU A 61 -8.73 16.14 -16.85
N VAL A 62 -7.44 15.91 -16.76
CA VAL A 62 -6.59 16.44 -15.69
C VAL A 62 -5.61 17.42 -16.30
N LYS A 63 -5.61 18.66 -15.83
CA LYS A 63 -4.63 19.65 -16.29
C LYS A 63 -3.26 19.34 -15.70
N PRO A 64 -2.16 19.54 -16.46
CA PRO A 64 -0.82 19.27 -15.96
C PRO A 64 -0.47 19.97 -14.64
N PHE A 65 -0.97 21.18 -14.42
CA PHE A 65 -0.74 21.96 -13.20
C PHE A 65 -1.51 21.43 -11.98
N ASP A 66 -2.54 20.63 -12.20
CA ASP A 66 -3.34 20.01 -11.12
C ASP A 66 -2.82 18.61 -10.75
N ILE A 67 -1.74 18.15 -11.40
CA ILE A 67 -1.13 16.86 -11.11
C ILE A 67 -0.06 17.02 -10.03
N HIS A 68 -0.34 16.47 -8.85
CA HIS A 68 0.62 16.37 -7.76
C HIS A 68 1.15 14.95 -7.69
N VAL A 69 2.45 14.79 -7.94
CA VAL A 69 3.11 13.50 -7.81
C VAL A 69 3.62 13.36 -6.39
N MET A 70 3.02 12.44 -5.65
CA MET A 70 3.44 12.13 -4.28
C MET A 70 3.99 10.70 -4.23
N LYS A 71 5.02 10.51 -3.41
CA LYS A 71 5.48 9.16 -3.11
C LYS A 71 4.35 8.42 -2.39
N LYS A 72 3.98 7.23 -2.87
CA LYS A 72 3.00 6.37 -2.19
C LYS A 72 3.47 6.14 -0.76
N GLU A 73 2.60 6.37 0.22
CA GLU A 73 2.89 5.98 1.60
C GLU A 73 3.23 4.50 1.63
N ARG A 74 4.32 4.16 2.31
CA ARG A 74 4.64 2.76 2.55
C ARG A 74 3.55 2.17 3.45
N THR A 75 3.04 1.03 3.07
CA THR A 75 2.10 0.23 3.87
C THR A 75 2.73 -1.07 4.36
N CYS A 76 3.96 -1.34 3.91
CA CYS A 76 4.72 -2.53 4.29
C CYS A 76 6.19 -2.21 4.53
N ASN A 77 6.79 -3.00 5.41
CA ASN A 77 8.22 -3.12 5.53
C ASN A 77 8.78 -3.86 4.33
N THR A 78 9.98 -3.47 3.90
CA THR A 78 10.67 -4.10 2.78
C THR A 78 12.12 -4.34 3.18
N PHE A 79 12.55 -5.59 3.15
CA PHE A 79 13.89 -6.00 3.54
C PHE A 79 14.58 -6.76 2.40
N GLU A 80 15.89 -6.68 2.36
CA GLU A 80 16.69 -7.61 1.58
C GLU A 80 16.82 -8.93 2.34
N GLY A 81 16.64 -10.05 1.65
CA GLY A 81 16.72 -11.38 2.24
C GLY A 81 17.35 -12.38 1.30
N LYS A 82 17.50 -13.60 1.79
CA LYS A 82 18.00 -14.74 1.02
C LYS A 82 17.06 -15.93 1.23
N LEU A 83 16.53 -16.47 0.16
CA LEU A 83 15.74 -17.69 0.20
C LEU A 83 16.64 -18.87 0.61
N VAL A 84 16.32 -19.53 1.71
CA VAL A 84 17.10 -20.67 2.22
C VAL A 84 16.64 -21.96 1.55
N ASP A 85 15.33 -22.18 1.58
CA ASP A 85 14.63 -23.28 0.92
C ASP A 85 13.22 -22.82 0.51
N GLU A 86 12.37 -23.77 0.09
CA GLU A 86 11.01 -23.45 -0.38
C GLU A 86 10.11 -22.80 0.68
N THR A 87 10.45 -22.93 1.97
CA THR A 87 9.62 -22.51 3.11
C THR A 87 10.34 -21.62 4.10
N HIS A 88 11.62 -21.28 3.86
CA HIS A 88 12.41 -20.47 4.76
C HIS A 88 13.18 -19.36 4.04
N VAL A 89 13.21 -18.21 4.67
CA VAL A 89 13.93 -17.03 4.21
C VAL A 89 14.72 -16.40 5.34
N ASP A 90 15.96 -16.05 5.07
CA ASP A 90 16.82 -15.29 5.98
C ASP A 90 16.66 -13.79 5.68
N PHE A 91 16.30 -13.00 6.68
CA PHE A 91 16.37 -11.54 6.66
C PHE A 91 16.52 -10.99 8.08
N LEU A 92 17.04 -9.81 8.22
CA LEU A 92 17.34 -9.18 9.53
C LEU A 92 18.16 -10.10 10.45
N GLY A 93 19.10 -10.86 9.90
CA GLY A 93 19.95 -11.77 10.66
C GLY A 93 19.28 -13.00 11.21
N CYS A 94 17.99 -13.23 10.93
CA CYS A 94 17.21 -14.36 11.44
C CYS A 94 16.59 -15.17 10.32
N ASN A 95 16.37 -16.46 10.59
CA ASN A 95 15.67 -17.39 9.72
C ASN A 95 14.17 -17.38 10.04
N PHE A 96 13.34 -17.11 9.03
CA PHE A 96 11.88 -17.11 9.15
C PHE A 96 11.25 -18.19 8.29
N GLU A 97 10.22 -18.83 8.82
CA GLU A 97 9.34 -19.67 8.03
C GLU A 97 8.40 -18.80 7.19
N CYS A 98 8.19 -19.16 5.93
CA CYS A 98 7.27 -18.50 5.01
C CYS A 98 6.39 -19.53 4.29
N LEU A 99 5.36 -19.07 3.56
CA LEU A 99 4.60 -19.95 2.69
C LEU A 99 5.49 -20.48 1.56
N PRO A 100 5.19 -21.71 1.04
CA PRO A 100 5.98 -22.30 -0.03
C PRO A 100 6.17 -21.38 -1.24
N VAL A 101 7.42 -21.10 -1.57
CA VAL A 101 7.84 -20.22 -2.67
C VAL A 101 8.12 -21.07 -3.90
N GLN A 102 7.52 -20.72 -5.02
CA GLN A 102 7.74 -21.40 -6.31
C GLN A 102 8.45 -20.48 -7.30
N GLY A 103 9.31 -21.05 -8.14
CA GLY A 103 9.95 -20.33 -9.22
C GLY A 103 11.17 -19.48 -8.82
N ILE A 104 11.60 -19.54 -7.56
CA ILE A 104 12.83 -18.91 -7.07
C ILE A 104 13.73 -20.03 -6.52
N GLU A 105 14.97 -20.05 -6.97
CA GLU A 105 15.94 -21.07 -6.52
C GLU A 105 16.41 -20.79 -5.09
N PRO A 106 16.56 -21.81 -4.23
CA PRO A 106 17.22 -21.67 -2.94
C PRO A 106 18.61 -21.04 -3.07
N GLY A 107 18.93 -20.14 -2.14
CA GLY A 107 20.16 -19.36 -2.17
C GLY A 107 20.07 -18.04 -2.91
N SER A 108 18.96 -17.77 -3.61
CA SER A 108 18.76 -16.51 -4.31
C SER A 108 18.53 -15.34 -3.36
N ALA A 109 19.03 -14.16 -3.75
CA ALA A 109 18.65 -12.90 -3.11
C ALA A 109 17.19 -12.57 -3.45
N VAL A 110 16.43 -12.19 -2.46
CA VAL A 110 15.01 -11.87 -2.57
C VAL A 110 14.68 -10.58 -1.83
N GLN A 111 13.58 -9.95 -2.20
CA GLN A 111 12.97 -8.91 -1.41
C GLN A 111 11.87 -9.53 -0.55
N VAL A 112 11.87 -9.20 0.73
CA VAL A 112 10.84 -9.63 1.71
C VAL A 112 9.95 -8.43 1.99
N GLU A 113 8.64 -8.62 1.90
CA GLU A 113 7.65 -7.61 2.23
C GLU A 113 6.72 -8.10 3.33
N VAL A 114 6.50 -7.25 4.34
CA VAL A 114 5.60 -7.50 5.46
C VAL A 114 4.76 -6.26 5.72
N ASP A 115 3.44 -6.37 5.64
CA ASP A 115 2.56 -5.23 5.93
C ASP A 115 2.70 -4.82 7.40
N PHE A 116 2.64 -3.51 7.69
CA PHE A 116 2.84 -2.96 9.03
C PHE A 116 1.88 -3.57 10.07
N GLN A 117 0.65 -3.87 9.67
CA GLN A 117 -0.37 -4.48 10.53
C GLN A 117 -0.15 -5.96 10.84
N HIS A 118 0.80 -6.60 10.16
CA HIS A 118 1.11 -8.01 10.32
C HIS A 118 2.39 -8.27 11.12
N VAL A 119 3.04 -7.21 11.59
CA VAL A 119 4.12 -7.29 12.56
C VAL A 119 3.48 -7.25 13.94
N ILE A 120 3.75 -8.26 14.76
CA ILE A 120 3.21 -8.39 16.11
C ILE A 120 4.34 -8.10 17.10
N LEU A 121 4.03 -7.27 18.10
CA LEU A 121 4.94 -6.99 19.20
C LEU A 121 4.51 -7.81 20.42
N GLU A 122 5.49 -8.44 21.07
CA GLU A 122 5.33 -9.25 22.26
C GLU A 122 5.92 -8.50 23.46
N ASP A 123 5.24 -8.56 24.62
CA ASP A 123 5.68 -7.93 25.86
C ASP A 123 7.04 -8.46 26.35
N ASN A 124 7.34 -9.73 26.05
CA ASN A 124 8.61 -10.33 26.38
C ASN A 124 9.47 -10.49 25.12
N GLU A 125 10.71 -10.03 25.17
CA GLU A 125 11.67 -10.17 24.08
C GLU A 125 11.86 -11.64 23.65
N GLU A 126 11.80 -12.58 24.61
CA GLU A 126 12.02 -14.01 24.38
C GLU A 126 10.91 -14.67 23.56
N ASP A 127 9.72 -14.07 23.51
CA ASP A 127 8.58 -14.58 22.75
C ASP A 127 8.65 -14.17 21.24
N GLY A 128 9.52 -13.21 20.92
CA GLY A 128 9.76 -12.75 19.56
C GLY A 128 10.83 -13.54 18.80
N ARG A 129 10.75 -13.54 17.49
CA ARG A 129 11.83 -14.03 16.62
C ARG A 129 12.97 -13.02 16.47
N LEU A 130 12.63 -11.74 16.55
CA LEU A 130 13.52 -10.59 16.62
C LEU A 130 13.24 -9.84 17.90
N THR A 131 14.20 -9.01 18.31
CA THR A 131 14.08 -8.12 19.44
C THR A 131 14.37 -6.68 19.01
N GLY A 132 13.79 -5.73 19.72
CA GLY A 132 13.98 -4.31 19.41
C GLY A 132 13.45 -3.41 20.51
N GLU A 133 13.57 -2.12 20.28
CA GLU A 133 13.11 -1.07 21.19
C GLU A 133 12.17 -0.12 20.44
N VAL A 134 11.01 0.17 21.02
CA VAL A 134 10.06 1.17 20.49
C VAL A 134 10.70 2.56 20.58
N LYS A 135 10.80 3.26 19.44
CA LYS A 135 11.47 4.58 19.37
C LYS A 135 10.52 5.71 19.04
N PHE A 136 9.55 5.48 18.17
CA PHE A 136 8.58 6.51 17.78
C PHE A 136 7.18 5.95 17.78
N ILE A 137 6.26 6.76 18.26
CA ILE A 137 4.83 6.42 18.37
C ILE A 137 4.02 7.54 17.76
N LEU A 138 3.26 7.23 16.72
CA LEU A 138 2.35 8.16 16.07
C LEU A 138 0.92 7.62 16.11
N TYR A 139 0.02 8.33 16.78
CA TYR A 139 -1.40 8.00 16.74
C TYR A 139 -2.05 8.49 15.45
N LYS A 140 -2.65 7.56 14.68
CA LYS A 140 -3.29 7.84 13.37
C LYS A 140 -4.81 8.06 13.48
N GLY A 141 -5.36 8.18 14.69
CA GLY A 141 -6.78 8.40 14.93
C GLY A 141 -7.57 7.13 15.22
N ASN A 142 -7.13 5.98 14.73
CA ASN A 142 -7.76 4.67 14.97
C ASN A 142 -6.76 3.59 15.40
N ASN A 143 -5.48 3.80 15.18
CA ASN A 143 -4.39 2.90 15.56
C ASN A 143 -3.11 3.70 15.83
N TYR A 144 -2.10 3.03 16.35
CA TYR A 144 -0.75 3.56 16.52
C TYR A 144 0.15 3.05 15.40
N HIS A 145 0.97 3.95 14.87
CA HIS A 145 2.07 3.62 13.98
C HIS A 145 3.37 3.76 14.75
N LEU A 146 4.08 2.66 14.89
CA LEU A 146 5.30 2.59 15.69
C LEU A 146 6.50 2.41 14.77
N THR A 147 7.64 2.95 15.20
CA THR A 147 8.95 2.58 14.69
C THR A 147 9.67 1.82 15.78
N VAL A 148 10.04 0.59 15.50
CA VAL A 148 10.83 -0.27 16.39
C VAL A 148 12.22 -0.42 15.81
N PHE A 149 13.23 -0.02 16.55
CA PHE A 149 14.63 -0.20 16.20
C PHE A 149 15.10 -1.58 16.65
N THR A 150 15.45 -2.43 15.71
CA THR A 150 15.87 -3.80 16.00
C THR A 150 17.31 -3.87 16.49
N ASP A 151 17.68 -4.94 17.16
CA ASP A 151 19.05 -5.21 17.60
C ASP A 151 20.01 -5.48 16.41
N TRP A 152 19.50 -5.45 15.17
CA TRP A 152 20.26 -5.56 13.91
C TRP A 152 20.40 -4.23 13.17
N ASP A 153 20.23 -3.09 13.87
CA ASP A 153 20.37 -1.73 13.33
C ASP A 153 19.39 -1.40 12.18
N GLU A 154 18.21 -2.03 12.15
CA GLU A 154 17.18 -1.78 11.15
C GLU A 154 15.88 -1.33 11.81
N ASP A 155 15.14 -0.44 11.12
CA ASP A 155 13.83 0.00 11.54
C ASP A 155 12.74 -0.95 11.04
N ILE A 156 11.84 -1.34 11.93
CA ILE A 156 10.59 -2.03 11.59
C ILE A 156 9.41 -1.10 11.93
N PHE A 157 8.51 -0.91 10.97
CA PHE A 157 7.28 -0.15 11.16
C PHE A 157 6.13 -1.10 11.48
N VAL A 158 5.33 -0.71 12.47
CA VAL A 158 4.23 -1.52 13.01
C VAL A 158 2.97 -0.68 13.13
N ASP A 159 1.85 -1.16 12.61
CA ASP A 159 0.53 -0.61 12.86
C ASP A 159 -0.21 -1.52 13.86
N THR A 160 -0.49 -1.02 15.06
CA THR A 160 -1.14 -1.77 16.14
C THR A 160 -2.20 -0.96 16.87
N ASN A 161 -3.12 -1.65 17.53
CA ASN A 161 -4.07 -1.04 18.48
C ASN A 161 -3.57 -1.09 19.92
N ASP A 162 -2.49 -1.83 20.17
CA ASP A 162 -1.89 -1.94 21.49
C ASP A 162 -1.12 -0.67 21.85
N VAL A 163 -1.08 -0.36 23.13
CA VAL A 163 -0.42 0.83 23.66
C VAL A 163 0.98 0.45 24.14
N TRP A 164 1.97 1.11 23.59
CA TRP A 164 3.38 0.95 23.92
C TRP A 164 3.97 2.29 24.34
N ASP A 165 5.04 2.26 25.12
CA ASP A 165 5.78 3.45 25.52
C ASP A 165 7.14 3.55 24.77
N ASP A 166 7.62 4.78 24.62
CA ASP A 166 8.96 5.02 24.04
C ASP A 166 10.03 4.40 24.95
N GLY A 167 10.89 3.58 24.38
CA GLY A 167 11.91 2.82 25.07
C GLY A 167 11.50 1.41 25.52
N ASP A 168 10.24 0.98 25.28
CA ASP A 168 9.84 -0.38 25.56
C ASP A 168 10.66 -1.39 24.75
N ARG A 169 11.18 -2.39 25.42
CA ARG A 169 11.83 -3.54 24.80
C ARG A 169 10.79 -4.59 24.44
N VAL A 170 10.82 -5.03 23.18
CA VAL A 170 9.77 -5.92 22.63
C VAL A 170 10.37 -7.09 21.88
N GLY A 171 9.65 -8.22 21.92
CA GLY A 171 9.79 -9.29 20.95
C GLY A 171 9.00 -8.95 19.68
N ILE A 172 9.49 -9.38 18.52
CA ILE A 172 8.85 -9.14 17.22
C ILE A 172 8.56 -10.48 16.56
N THR A 173 7.30 -10.70 16.23
CA THR A 173 6.79 -11.91 15.59
C THR A 173 6.10 -11.59 14.28
N ILE A 174 6.36 -12.41 13.26
CA ILE A 174 5.73 -12.32 11.95
C ILE A 174 5.27 -13.72 11.55
N ALA A 175 3.97 -13.89 11.34
CA ALA A 175 3.44 -15.19 10.95
C ALA A 175 3.85 -15.55 9.49
N PRO A 176 4.13 -16.83 9.19
CA PRO A 176 4.63 -17.27 7.88
C PRO A 176 3.80 -16.80 6.68
N GLN A 177 2.48 -16.77 6.82
CA GLN A 177 1.56 -16.33 5.76
C GLN A 177 1.60 -14.83 5.46
N ASN A 178 2.23 -14.05 6.33
CA ASN A 178 2.34 -12.59 6.22
C ASN A 178 3.70 -12.15 5.64
N ILE A 179 4.59 -13.11 5.40
CA ILE A 179 5.89 -12.89 4.75
C ILE A 179 5.72 -13.10 3.25
N ARG A 180 5.79 -12.02 2.47
CA ARG A 180 5.73 -12.09 1.01
C ARG A 180 7.15 -12.05 0.45
N ILE A 181 7.47 -13.04 -0.37
CA ILE A 181 8.74 -13.11 -1.08
C ILE A 181 8.53 -12.58 -2.50
N VAL A 182 9.29 -11.55 -2.85
CA VAL A 182 9.29 -10.96 -4.18
C VAL A 182 10.65 -11.18 -4.79
N GLN A 183 10.70 -11.63 -6.04
CA GLN A 183 11.97 -11.79 -6.74
C GLN A 183 12.65 -10.42 -6.85
N SER A 184 13.86 -10.31 -6.35
CA SER A 184 14.67 -9.11 -6.54
C SER A 184 14.92 -8.95 -8.05
N LEU A 185 14.38 -7.90 -8.64
CA LEU A 185 14.80 -7.48 -9.97
C LEU A 185 16.22 -6.97 -9.81
N ASN A 186 17.20 -7.80 -10.15
CA ASN A 186 18.60 -7.42 -10.20
C ASN A 186 18.71 -6.07 -10.93
N LYS A 187 19.21 -5.07 -10.27
CA LYS A 187 19.76 -3.89 -10.91
C LYS A 187 21.06 -4.31 -11.62
N GLU A 188 20.97 -5.11 -12.67
CA GLU A 188 22.04 -5.24 -13.64
C GLU A 188 21.96 -4.05 -14.58
N GLY A 189 22.98 -3.22 -14.53
CA GLY A 189 23.26 -2.28 -15.61
C GLY A 189 23.34 -0.81 -15.22
N SER A 190 24.35 -0.44 -14.44
CA SER A 190 24.93 0.90 -14.51
C SER A 190 26.44 0.79 -14.36
N ALA A 191 27.06 0.21 -15.36
CA ALA A 191 28.49 0.37 -15.58
C ALA A 191 28.68 0.58 -17.10
N GLN A 192 28.69 1.82 -17.52
CA GLN A 192 29.61 2.39 -18.51
C GLN A 192 29.37 3.89 -18.65
#